data_bfb849d14ed23cb1a7b041367636c6a4
#
_entry.id   bfb849d14ed23cb1a7b041367636c6a4
#
_cell.length_a   1.000
_cell.length_b   1.000
_cell.length_c   1.000
_cell.angle_alpha   90.00
_cell.angle_beta   90.00
_cell.angle_gamma   90.00
#
_symmetry.space_group_name_H-M   'P 1'
#
loop_
_entity.id
_entity.type
_entity.pdbx_description
1 polymer ?
#
loop_
_entity_poly.entity_id
_entity_poly.type
_entity_poly.pdbx_seq_one_letter_code
_entity_poly.pdbx_strand_id
1 'polypeptide(L)'
;NPFTQYRYNLERYVKETREAGATPILMSSIVRRKFNEHGTLEDTHGNYPLVVRMVARDLEVPFIDMQYLTERLERKFGPEKSESIHLHFEPGENPYYQNGKHDDTHLSYTGAKMIASLALQEIARQDLALENYIKHQVLEAEIVTLKD
;
A
#
# COMPACT_ATOMS: atom_id res chain seq x y z
N ASN A 1 -6.96 -18.48 -9.54
CA ASN A 1 -5.51 -18.65 -9.57
C ASN A 1 -4.84 -17.33 -9.98
N PRO A 2 -3.88 -16.77 -9.19
CA PRO A 2 -3.26 -15.50 -9.50
C PRO A 2 -2.48 -15.49 -10.82
N PHE A 3 -1.88 -16.61 -11.22
CA PHE A 3 -1.08 -16.72 -12.45
C PHE A 3 -1.91 -16.86 -13.74
N THR A 4 -3.22 -16.97 -13.65
CA THR A 4 -4.12 -17.08 -14.80
C THR A 4 -5.02 -15.85 -14.91
N GLN A 5 -6.27 -15.89 -14.43
CA GLN A 5 -7.26 -14.84 -14.62
C GLN A 5 -6.82 -13.48 -14.03
N TYR A 6 -6.17 -13.48 -12.85
CA TYR A 6 -5.70 -12.22 -12.26
C TYR A 6 -4.59 -11.60 -13.11
N ARG A 7 -3.59 -12.40 -13.53
CA ARG A 7 -2.54 -11.96 -14.45
C ARG A 7 -3.13 -11.39 -15.74
N TYR A 8 -4.02 -12.15 -16.39
CA TYR A 8 -4.69 -11.72 -17.62
C TYR A 8 -5.41 -10.37 -17.44
N ASN A 9 -6.11 -10.19 -16.33
CA ASN A 9 -6.81 -8.93 -16.06
C ASN A 9 -5.82 -7.75 -15.90
N LEU A 10 -4.70 -7.94 -15.21
CA LEU A 10 -3.67 -6.91 -15.08
C LEU A 10 -3.06 -6.54 -16.45
N GLU A 11 -2.71 -7.54 -17.26
CA GLU A 11 -2.19 -7.33 -18.62
C GLU A 11 -3.20 -6.56 -19.49
N ARG A 12 -4.48 -6.91 -19.38
CA ARG A 12 -5.57 -6.21 -20.07
C ARG A 12 -5.70 -4.76 -19.60
N TYR A 13 -5.67 -4.49 -18.29
CA TYR A 13 -5.71 -3.12 -17.77
C TYR A 13 -4.54 -2.26 -18.26
N VAL A 14 -3.35 -2.82 -18.28
CA VAL A 14 -2.18 -2.12 -18.82
C VAL A 14 -2.38 -1.78 -20.29
N LYS A 15 -2.85 -2.74 -21.09
CA LYS A 15 -3.11 -2.53 -22.52
C LYS A 15 -4.18 -1.47 -22.75
N GLU A 16 -5.34 -1.61 -22.11
CA GLU A 16 -6.46 -0.67 -22.26
C GLU A 16 -6.08 0.75 -21.82
N THR A 17 -5.29 0.89 -20.75
CA THR A 17 -4.77 2.18 -20.28
C THR A 17 -3.87 2.85 -21.35
N ARG A 18 -2.97 2.07 -21.95
CA ARG A 18 -2.09 2.58 -23.02
C ARG A 18 -2.86 2.93 -24.28
N GLU A 19 -3.84 2.13 -24.67
CA GLU A 19 -4.73 2.39 -25.81
C GLU A 19 -5.56 3.67 -25.63
N ALA A 20 -5.90 4.01 -24.37
CA ALA A 20 -6.55 5.27 -24.03
C ALA A 20 -5.58 6.47 -23.97
N GLY A 21 -4.30 6.29 -24.31
CA GLY A 21 -3.29 7.35 -24.28
C GLY A 21 -2.78 7.71 -22.88
N ALA A 22 -3.05 6.89 -21.87
CA ALA A 22 -2.58 7.10 -20.50
C ALA A 22 -1.36 6.23 -20.17
N THR A 23 -0.62 6.61 -19.14
CA THR A 23 0.54 5.86 -18.64
C THR A 23 0.13 5.04 -17.42
N PRO A 24 0.13 3.69 -17.48
CA PRO A 24 -0.16 2.86 -16.33
C PRO A 24 0.98 2.87 -15.32
N ILE A 25 0.63 2.83 -14.04
CA ILE A 25 1.54 2.54 -12.92
C ILE A 25 0.92 1.38 -12.16
N LEU A 26 1.65 0.28 -11.98
CA LEU A 26 1.18 -0.84 -11.19
C LEU A 26 1.67 -0.72 -9.74
N MET A 27 0.81 -1.11 -8.81
CA MET A 27 1.12 -1.17 -7.38
C MET A 27 0.79 -2.55 -6.83
N SER A 28 1.65 -3.09 -5.96
CA SER A 28 1.26 -4.26 -5.16
C SER A 28 0.28 -3.86 -4.06
N SER A 29 -0.45 -4.85 -3.52
CA SER A 29 -1.34 -4.63 -2.38
C SER A 29 -0.56 -4.19 -1.14
N ILE A 30 -1.13 -3.31 -0.33
CA ILE A 30 -0.65 -3.05 1.03
C ILE A 30 -0.85 -4.31 1.89
N VAL A 31 -0.02 -4.51 2.91
CA VAL A 31 -0.19 -5.65 3.83
C VAL A 31 -1.37 -5.41 4.77
N ARG A 32 -1.94 -6.50 5.29
CA ARG A 32 -2.83 -6.46 6.45
C ARG A 32 -2.00 -6.55 7.71
N ARG A 33 -2.45 -5.91 8.78
CA ARG A 33 -1.87 -6.05 10.10
C ARG A 33 -2.22 -7.44 10.65
N LYS A 34 -1.36 -8.42 10.40
CA LYS A 34 -1.52 -9.76 10.92
C LYS A 34 -0.22 -10.22 11.57
N PHE A 35 -0.12 -10.02 12.87
CA PHE A 35 0.98 -10.53 13.66
C PHE A 35 0.57 -11.84 14.33
N ASN A 36 1.49 -12.81 14.38
CA ASN A 36 1.31 -14.03 15.15
C ASN A 36 1.68 -13.81 16.63
N GLU A 37 1.52 -14.86 17.45
CA GLU A 37 1.82 -14.85 18.88
C GLU A 37 3.27 -14.50 19.25
N HIS A 38 4.20 -14.61 18.28
CA HIS A 38 5.61 -14.25 18.45
C HIS A 38 5.92 -12.83 17.95
N GLY A 39 4.91 -12.04 17.58
CA GLY A 39 5.08 -10.69 17.05
C GLY A 39 5.66 -10.65 15.63
N THR A 40 5.57 -11.74 14.87
CA THR A 40 6.00 -11.80 13.48
C THR A 40 4.83 -11.48 12.56
N LEU A 41 5.02 -10.52 11.65
CA LEU A 41 4.04 -10.18 10.62
C LEU A 41 3.94 -11.31 9.59
N GLU A 42 2.72 -11.79 9.34
CA GLU A 42 2.43 -12.88 8.42
C GLU A 42 1.91 -12.36 7.07
N ASP A 43 2.37 -12.96 5.98
CA ASP A 43 1.81 -12.70 4.65
C ASP A 43 0.39 -13.24 4.53
N THR A 44 -0.50 -12.39 4.02
CA THR A 44 -1.92 -12.72 3.79
C THR A 44 -2.33 -12.65 2.32
N HIS A 45 -1.41 -12.31 1.43
CA HIS A 45 -1.69 -12.10 0.00
C HIS A 45 -1.16 -13.22 -0.90
N GLY A 46 -0.28 -14.08 -0.37
CA GLY A 46 0.31 -15.19 -1.12
C GLY A 46 0.96 -14.72 -2.42
N ASN A 47 0.61 -15.35 -3.52
CA ASN A 47 1.26 -15.06 -4.81
C ASN A 47 0.66 -13.86 -5.59
N TYR A 48 -0.36 -13.16 -5.09
CA TYR A 48 -0.95 -12.04 -5.83
C TYR A 48 0.05 -10.90 -6.06
N PRO A 49 0.80 -10.41 -5.05
CA PRO A 49 1.80 -9.36 -5.28
C PRO A 49 2.94 -9.80 -6.20
N LEU A 50 3.33 -11.07 -6.16
CA LEU A 50 4.33 -11.61 -7.09
C LEU A 50 3.87 -11.46 -8.55
N VAL A 51 2.60 -11.77 -8.83
CA VAL A 51 2.06 -11.64 -10.19
C VAL A 51 2.06 -10.18 -10.65
N VAL A 52 1.77 -9.20 -9.77
CA VAL A 52 1.86 -7.78 -10.14
C VAL A 52 3.29 -7.41 -10.53
N ARG A 53 4.31 -7.85 -9.76
CA ARG A 53 5.74 -7.64 -10.07
C ARG A 53 6.11 -8.25 -11.43
N MET A 54 5.63 -9.46 -11.70
CA MET A 54 5.87 -10.15 -12.98
C MET A 54 5.28 -9.37 -14.15
N VAL A 55 4.02 -8.95 -14.07
CA VAL A 55 3.35 -8.18 -15.13
C VAL A 55 4.03 -6.83 -15.35
N ALA A 56 4.38 -6.13 -14.27
CA ALA A 56 5.11 -4.86 -14.37
C ALA A 56 6.43 -5.00 -15.13
N ARG A 57 7.21 -6.04 -14.78
CA ARG A 57 8.47 -6.34 -15.46
C ARG A 57 8.25 -6.76 -16.92
N ASP A 58 7.33 -7.69 -17.17
CA ASP A 58 7.14 -8.29 -18.50
C ASP A 58 6.56 -7.29 -19.51
N LEU A 59 5.81 -6.29 -19.03
CA LEU A 59 5.21 -5.22 -19.85
C LEU A 59 5.92 -3.86 -19.72
N GLU A 60 7.05 -3.83 -19.00
CA GLU A 60 7.83 -2.59 -18.76
C GLU A 60 6.96 -1.44 -18.24
N VAL A 61 6.16 -1.74 -17.19
CA VAL A 61 5.29 -0.77 -16.51
C VAL A 61 5.97 -0.28 -15.24
N PRO A 62 6.00 1.03 -14.96
CA PRO A 62 6.43 1.54 -13.66
C PRO A 62 5.71 0.82 -12.51
N PHE A 63 6.47 0.43 -11.48
CA PHE A 63 5.96 -0.38 -10.40
C PHE A 63 6.32 0.19 -9.02
N ILE A 64 5.32 0.31 -8.15
CA ILE A 64 5.50 0.70 -6.76
C ILE A 64 5.19 -0.50 -5.87
N ASP A 65 6.19 -0.98 -5.14
CA ASP A 65 6.05 -2.15 -4.26
C ASP A 65 5.46 -1.76 -2.91
N MET A 66 4.15 -1.51 -2.89
CA MET A 66 3.44 -1.15 -1.66
C MET A 66 3.45 -2.27 -0.62
N GLN A 67 3.50 -3.55 -1.04
CA GLN A 67 3.63 -4.65 -0.09
C GLN A 67 4.93 -4.52 0.71
N TYR A 68 6.05 -4.34 0.04
CA TYR A 68 7.35 -4.18 0.69
C TYR A 68 7.40 -2.96 1.62
N LEU A 69 6.89 -1.82 1.14
CA LEU A 69 6.91 -0.58 1.92
C LEU A 69 6.03 -0.66 3.17
N THR A 70 4.83 -1.19 3.03
CA THR A 70 3.90 -1.30 4.16
C THR A 70 4.28 -2.43 5.11
N GLU A 71 4.90 -3.52 4.64
CA GLU A 71 5.50 -4.53 5.50
C GLU A 71 6.59 -3.94 6.41
N ARG A 72 7.48 -3.10 5.86
CA ARG A 72 8.49 -2.38 6.66
C ARG A 72 7.85 -1.43 7.66
N LEU A 73 6.79 -0.73 7.27
CA LEU A 73 6.05 0.17 8.15
C LEU A 73 5.45 -0.61 9.33
N GLU A 74 4.71 -1.68 9.06
CA GLU A 74 4.10 -2.52 10.09
C GLU A 74 5.14 -3.11 11.06
N ARG A 75 6.24 -3.66 10.52
CA ARG A 75 7.34 -4.20 11.33
C ARG A 75 8.01 -3.14 12.20
N LYS A 76 8.17 -1.92 11.69
CA LYS A 76 8.75 -0.80 12.44
C LYS A 76 7.87 -0.37 13.63
N PHE A 77 6.56 -0.38 13.44
CA PHE A 77 5.60 -0.07 14.51
C PHE A 77 5.43 -1.23 15.49
N GLY A 78 5.53 -2.47 15.00
CA GLY A 78 5.29 -3.68 15.77
C GLY A 78 3.81 -3.91 16.08
N PRO A 79 3.47 -5.05 16.73
CA PRO A 79 2.09 -5.49 16.89
C PRO A 79 1.19 -4.50 17.64
N GLU A 80 1.70 -3.79 18.63
CA GLU A 80 0.89 -2.88 19.45
C GLU A 80 0.67 -1.54 18.75
N LYS A 81 1.77 -0.86 18.35
CA LYS A 81 1.68 0.51 17.80
C LYS A 81 1.07 0.55 16.41
N SER A 82 1.16 -0.52 15.63
CA SER A 82 0.56 -0.59 14.30
C SER A 82 -0.97 -0.59 14.30
N GLU A 83 -1.61 -0.81 15.46
CA GLU A 83 -3.06 -0.62 15.60
C GLU A 83 -3.50 0.78 15.18
N SER A 84 -2.68 1.81 15.46
CA SER A 84 -2.97 3.18 15.07
C SER A 84 -3.01 3.41 13.55
N ILE A 85 -2.41 2.52 12.76
CA ILE A 85 -2.44 2.55 11.30
C ILE A 85 -3.80 2.04 10.78
N HIS A 86 -4.48 1.21 11.55
CA HIS A 86 -5.72 0.54 11.18
C HIS A 86 -6.93 1.06 11.98
N LEU A 87 -8.13 0.54 11.68
CA LEU A 87 -9.34 0.95 12.37
C LEU A 87 -9.48 0.23 13.72
N HIS A 88 -8.73 0.70 14.70
CA HIS A 88 -8.81 0.27 16.09
C HIS A 88 -9.30 1.43 16.95
N PHE A 89 -10.49 1.29 17.53
CA PHE A 89 -11.13 2.28 18.38
C PHE A 89 -11.83 1.59 19.55
N GLU A 90 -11.67 2.15 20.73
CA GLU A 90 -12.46 1.75 21.90
C GLU A 90 -13.91 2.25 21.78
N PRO A 91 -14.86 1.63 22.50
CA PRO A 91 -16.22 2.12 22.54
C PRO A 91 -16.31 3.59 22.96
N GLY A 92 -16.99 4.40 22.13
CA GLY A 92 -17.15 5.84 22.36
C GLY A 92 -15.99 6.72 21.88
N GLU A 93 -14.89 6.16 21.43
CA GLU A 93 -13.72 6.91 20.94
C GLU A 93 -14.00 7.57 19.58
N ASN A 94 -14.73 6.89 18.72
CA ASN A 94 -15.04 7.38 17.38
C ASN A 94 -16.57 7.45 17.15
N PRO A 95 -17.13 8.58 16.72
CA PRO A 95 -18.58 8.74 16.54
C PRO A 95 -19.18 7.81 15.49
N TYR A 96 -18.38 7.34 14.52
CA TYR A 96 -18.83 6.36 13.51
C TYR A 96 -18.78 4.91 14.01
N TYR A 97 -18.03 4.64 15.08
CA TYR A 97 -17.86 3.31 15.66
C TYR A 97 -18.16 3.31 17.16
N GLN A 98 -19.41 3.64 17.50
CA GLN A 98 -19.84 3.84 18.89
C GLN A 98 -19.57 2.63 19.81
N ASN A 99 -19.59 1.41 19.25
CA ASN A 99 -19.32 0.16 19.99
C ASN A 99 -17.85 -0.28 19.86
N GLY A 100 -16.95 0.62 19.42
CA GLY A 100 -15.58 0.28 19.09
C GLY A 100 -15.42 -0.40 17.72
N LYS A 101 -14.19 -0.59 17.30
CA LYS A 101 -13.82 -1.28 16.06
C LYS A 101 -12.44 -1.91 16.20
N HIS A 102 -12.30 -3.16 15.78
CA HIS A 102 -11.02 -3.84 15.65
C HIS A 102 -10.91 -4.43 14.25
N ASP A 103 -10.16 -3.76 13.38
CA ASP A 103 -10.09 -4.10 11.96
C ASP A 103 -8.64 -3.93 11.47
N ASP A 104 -7.97 -5.05 11.25
CA ASP A 104 -6.58 -5.16 10.83
C ASP A 104 -6.38 -5.00 9.31
N THR A 105 -7.44 -4.66 8.57
CA THR A 105 -7.42 -4.57 7.11
C THR A 105 -7.60 -3.14 6.61
N HIS A 106 -8.58 -2.42 7.17
CA HIS A 106 -8.88 -1.05 6.75
C HIS A 106 -8.07 -0.03 7.53
N LEU A 107 -7.69 1.04 6.85
CA LEU A 107 -6.80 2.06 7.41
C LEU A 107 -7.56 3.10 8.22
N SER A 108 -6.93 3.54 9.32
CA SER A 108 -7.29 4.79 9.98
C SER A 108 -6.93 5.99 9.10
N TYR A 109 -7.41 7.18 9.46
CA TYR A 109 -6.99 8.42 8.80
C TYR A 109 -5.47 8.60 8.83
N THR A 110 -4.85 8.36 9.98
CA THR A 110 -3.39 8.44 10.16
C THR A 110 -2.67 7.40 9.29
N GLY A 111 -3.12 6.15 9.30
CA GLY A 111 -2.54 5.10 8.47
C GLY A 111 -2.66 5.38 6.98
N ALA A 112 -3.82 5.88 6.53
CA ALA A 112 -4.01 6.25 5.13
C ALA A 112 -3.03 7.34 4.68
N LYS A 113 -2.78 8.36 5.53
CA LYS A 113 -1.79 9.41 5.23
C LYS A 113 -0.37 8.86 5.18
N MET A 114 0.02 8.00 6.12
CA MET A 114 1.33 7.37 6.14
C MET A 114 1.57 6.55 4.86
N ILE A 115 0.61 5.72 4.48
CA ILE A 115 0.73 4.85 3.29
C ILE A 115 0.72 5.68 2.00
N ALA A 116 -0.10 6.73 1.91
CA ALA A 116 -0.07 7.66 0.80
C ALA A 116 1.29 8.36 0.67
N SER A 117 1.90 8.77 1.81
CA SER A 117 3.25 9.36 1.83
C SER A 117 4.30 8.40 1.25
N LEU A 118 4.24 7.10 1.58
CA LEU A 118 5.15 6.11 1.01
C LEU A 118 5.00 5.99 -0.50
N ALA A 119 3.77 5.97 -1.00
CA ALA A 119 3.51 5.94 -2.45
C ALA A 119 4.05 7.19 -3.16
N LEU A 120 3.83 8.38 -2.58
CA LEU A 120 4.32 9.65 -3.13
C LEU A 120 5.85 9.71 -3.16
N GLN A 121 6.52 9.21 -2.12
CA GLN A 121 7.98 9.13 -2.09
C GLN A 121 8.53 8.23 -3.21
N GLU A 122 7.86 7.10 -3.49
CA GLU A 122 8.26 6.21 -4.59
C GLU A 122 8.00 6.82 -5.97
N ILE A 123 6.91 7.57 -6.15
CA ILE A 123 6.64 8.33 -7.38
C ILE A 123 7.77 9.31 -7.67
N ALA A 124 8.19 10.08 -6.66
CA ALA A 124 9.30 11.02 -6.78
C ALA A 124 10.64 10.30 -6.99
N ARG A 125 10.93 9.24 -6.23
CA ARG A 125 12.17 8.47 -6.36
C ARG A 125 12.36 7.84 -7.75
N GLN A 126 11.27 7.50 -8.42
CA GLN A 126 11.30 6.91 -9.76
C GLN A 126 11.15 7.95 -10.90
N ASP A 127 11.18 9.23 -10.59
CA ASP A 127 11.00 10.34 -11.56
C ASP A 127 9.75 10.14 -12.45
N LEU A 128 8.68 9.63 -11.87
CA LEU A 128 7.44 9.42 -12.63
C LEU A 128 6.78 10.76 -12.96
N ALA A 129 6.23 10.92 -14.16
CA ALA A 129 5.61 12.16 -14.60
C ALA A 129 4.51 12.69 -13.66
N LEU A 130 3.91 11.81 -12.87
CA LEU A 130 2.93 12.14 -11.83
C LEU A 130 3.53 13.02 -10.71
N GLU A 131 4.85 12.99 -10.51
CA GLU A 131 5.55 13.84 -9.53
C GLU A 131 5.25 15.33 -9.74
N ASN A 132 5.14 15.77 -10.97
CA ASN A 132 4.85 17.18 -11.31
C ASN A 132 3.50 17.68 -10.75
N TYR A 133 2.63 16.78 -10.33
CA TYR A 133 1.31 17.10 -9.77
C TYR A 133 1.26 16.94 -8.24
N ILE A 134 2.35 16.51 -7.62
CA ILE A 134 2.43 16.37 -6.16
C ILE A 134 2.61 17.76 -5.54
N LYS A 135 1.74 18.10 -4.59
CA LYS A 135 1.90 19.35 -3.82
C LYS A 135 3.03 19.16 -2.80
N HIS A 136 4.12 19.90 -2.96
CA HIS A 136 5.32 19.79 -2.10
C HIS A 136 5.02 19.94 -0.60
N GLN A 137 4.04 20.75 -0.22
CA GLN A 137 3.61 20.91 1.18
C GLN A 137 3.16 19.58 1.83
N VAL A 138 2.73 18.60 1.04
CA VAL A 138 2.31 17.27 1.54
C VAL A 138 3.52 16.39 1.83
N LEU A 139 4.62 16.56 1.09
CA LEU A 139 5.85 15.79 1.29
C LEU A 139 6.63 16.24 2.53
N GLU A 140 6.56 17.52 2.90
CA GLU A 140 7.32 18.07 4.03
C GLU A 140 6.65 17.81 5.38
N ALA A 141 5.33 17.75 5.44
CA ALA A 141 4.59 17.77 6.70
C ALA A 141 4.49 16.43 7.44
N GLU A 142 4.63 15.27 6.76
CA GLU A 142 4.36 13.96 7.35
C GLU A 142 5.19 12.81 6.72
N ILE A 143 6.47 13.06 6.44
CA ILE A 143 7.34 12.01 5.89
C ILE A 143 7.55 10.91 6.93
N VAL A 144 6.91 9.76 6.72
CA VAL A 144 7.29 8.52 7.39
C VAL A 144 8.62 8.07 6.80
N THR A 145 9.73 8.50 7.40
CA THR A 145 11.03 8.00 7.00
C THR A 145 11.19 6.56 7.51
N LEU A 146 11.20 5.62 6.58
CA LEU A 146 11.62 4.23 6.83
C LEU A 146 13.16 4.16 6.82
N LYS A 147 13.84 5.10 7.50
CA LYS A 147 15.30 5.00 7.69
C LYS A 147 15.58 3.77 8.53
N ASP A 148 16.54 3.00 8.08
CA ASP A 148 17.05 1.76 8.72
C ASP A 148 17.60 2.03 10.12
#